data_129121d99e2bfe3f8e2cad0880c82ea4
#
_entry.id   129121d99e2bfe3f8e2cad0880c82ea4
#
_cell.length_a   1.000
_cell.length_b   1.000
_cell.length_c   1.000
_cell.angle_alpha   90.00
_cell.angle_beta   90.00
_cell.angle_gamma   90.00
#
_symmetry.space_group_name_H-M   'P 1'
#
loop_
_entity.id
_entity.type
_entity.pdbx_description
1 polymer ?
#
loop_
_entity_poly.entity_id
_entity_poly.type
_entity_poly.pdbx_seq_one_letter_code
_entity_poly.pdbx_strand_id
1 'polypeptide(L)'
;MNPASIIQQQVEAYNQRDIDAFVACHHPQVELYTFSEARPFATGREKVREIYGDVFEHSPNLHTEVMQRIVIGNRVIDYETVRGRKGIEEILFVAIYEVEEDMIRKAHFIRG
;
A
#
# COMPACT_ATOMS: atom_id res chain seq x y z
N MET A 1 4.21 18.39 6.23
CA MET A 1 3.57 17.23 6.86
C MET A 1 4.51 16.03 6.83
N ASN A 2 4.48 15.20 7.87
CA ASN A 2 5.29 14.00 7.93
C ASN A 2 4.74 12.96 6.93
N PRO A 3 5.54 12.46 5.97
CA PRO A 3 5.06 11.48 5.00
C PRO A 3 4.58 10.18 5.63
N ALA A 4 5.07 9.83 6.84
CA ALA A 4 4.58 8.65 7.55
C ALA A 4 3.09 8.74 7.89
N SER A 5 2.53 9.94 8.01
CA SER A 5 1.12 10.12 8.37
C SER A 5 0.17 9.52 7.33
N ILE A 6 0.42 9.80 6.04
CA ILE A 6 -0.45 9.27 4.99
C ILE A 6 -0.26 7.76 4.84
N ILE A 7 0.97 7.26 5.07
CA ILE A 7 1.23 5.83 5.02
C ILE A 7 0.49 5.12 6.15
N GLN A 8 0.49 5.70 7.35
CA GLN A 8 -0.23 5.13 8.48
C GLN A 8 -1.75 5.12 8.22
N GLN A 9 -2.29 6.17 7.64
CA GLN A 9 -3.70 6.21 7.24
C GLN A 9 -4.03 5.10 6.25
N GLN A 10 -3.15 4.87 5.29
CA GLN A 10 -3.31 3.83 4.29
C GLN A 10 -3.29 2.44 4.94
N VAL A 11 -2.39 2.19 5.89
CA VAL A 11 -2.33 0.93 6.64
C VAL A 11 -3.64 0.70 7.39
N GLU A 12 -4.15 1.72 8.07
CA GLU A 12 -5.40 1.62 8.82
C GLU A 12 -6.59 1.35 7.91
N ALA A 13 -6.67 2.03 6.76
CA ALA A 13 -7.73 1.80 5.78
C ALA A 13 -7.65 0.36 5.22
N TYR A 14 -6.45 -0.12 4.96
CA TYR A 14 -6.22 -1.50 4.51
C TYR A 14 -6.74 -2.51 5.55
N ASN A 15 -6.38 -2.31 6.81
CA ASN A 15 -6.79 -3.21 7.89
C ASN A 15 -8.30 -3.17 8.15
N GLN A 16 -8.95 -2.05 7.90
CA GLN A 16 -10.39 -1.90 8.03
C GLN A 16 -11.13 -2.31 6.76
N ARG A 17 -10.41 -2.62 5.70
CA ARG A 17 -10.98 -2.91 4.37
C ARG A 17 -11.89 -1.77 3.89
N ASP A 18 -11.48 -0.54 4.17
CA ASP A 18 -12.19 0.66 3.76
C ASP A 18 -11.62 1.14 2.44
N ILE A 19 -12.25 0.74 1.34
CA ILE A 19 -11.73 1.01 0.00
C ILE A 19 -11.71 2.51 -0.32
N ASP A 20 -12.70 3.25 0.12
CA ASP A 20 -12.76 4.69 -0.16
C ASP A 20 -11.63 5.43 0.56
N ALA A 21 -11.43 5.15 1.85
CA ALA A 21 -10.34 5.73 2.61
C ALA A 21 -8.98 5.31 2.06
N PHE A 22 -8.85 4.06 1.63
CA PHE A 22 -7.61 3.53 1.06
C PHE A 22 -7.26 4.26 -0.25
N VAL A 23 -8.21 4.36 -1.16
CA VAL A 23 -8.01 5.05 -2.45
C VAL A 23 -7.69 6.53 -2.24
N ALA A 24 -8.33 7.17 -1.26
CA ALA A 24 -8.11 8.58 -0.97
C ALA A 24 -6.67 8.90 -0.53
N CYS A 25 -5.93 7.91 -0.02
CA CYS A 25 -4.52 8.07 0.35
C CYS A 25 -3.60 8.15 -0.87
N HIS A 26 -4.09 7.82 -2.06
CA HIS A 26 -3.29 7.72 -3.27
C HIS A 26 -3.48 8.93 -4.16
N HIS A 27 -2.36 9.39 -4.74
CA HIS A 27 -2.38 10.50 -5.71
C HIS A 27 -3.20 10.08 -6.95
N PRO A 28 -3.91 11.02 -7.61
CA PRO A 28 -4.64 10.68 -8.85
C PRO A 28 -3.77 10.02 -9.93
N GLN A 29 -2.47 10.30 -9.92
CA GLN A 29 -1.51 9.74 -10.88
C GLN A 29 -0.61 8.68 -10.25
N VAL A 30 -1.07 8.01 -9.21
CA VAL A 30 -0.30 7.00 -8.49
C VAL A 30 0.17 5.88 -9.41
N GLU A 31 1.38 5.37 -9.13
CA GLU A 31 1.96 4.23 -9.82
C GLU A 31 2.41 3.21 -8.78
N LEU A 32 1.97 1.96 -8.95
CA LEU A 32 2.36 0.84 -8.07
C LEU A 32 3.19 -0.15 -8.88
N TYR A 33 4.33 -0.55 -8.31
CA TYR A 33 5.30 -1.43 -8.95
C TYR A 33 5.61 -2.66 -8.13
N THR A 34 5.88 -3.76 -8.81
CA THR A 34 6.66 -4.85 -8.23
C THR A 34 8.12 -4.43 -8.31
N PHE A 35 8.88 -4.60 -7.25
CA PHE A 35 10.27 -4.18 -7.19
C PHE A 35 11.07 -4.77 -8.37
N SER A 36 11.92 -3.96 -8.95
CA SER A 36 12.76 -4.23 -10.13
C SER A 36 12.02 -4.33 -11.46
N GLU A 37 10.70 -4.22 -11.48
CA GLU A 37 9.96 -4.15 -12.74
C GLU A 37 9.95 -2.73 -13.27
N ALA A 38 10.15 -2.57 -14.58
CA ALA A 38 10.20 -1.26 -15.23
C ALA A 38 8.83 -0.62 -15.37
N ARG A 39 7.76 -1.44 -15.43
CA ARG A 39 6.41 -0.96 -15.64
C ARG A 39 5.56 -1.14 -14.39
N PRO A 40 4.70 -0.18 -14.07
CA PRO A 40 3.79 -0.34 -12.95
C PRO A 40 2.74 -1.41 -13.26
N PHE A 41 2.30 -2.13 -12.21
CA PHE A 41 1.17 -3.06 -12.36
C PHE A 41 -0.17 -2.34 -12.19
N ALA A 42 -0.16 -1.12 -11.67
CA ALA A 42 -1.35 -0.29 -11.52
C ALA A 42 -0.99 1.17 -11.65
N THR A 43 -1.82 1.93 -12.37
CA THR A 43 -1.69 3.38 -12.49
C THR A 43 -3.06 4.00 -12.26
N GLY A 44 -3.09 5.08 -11.45
CA GLY A 44 -4.30 5.83 -11.18
C GLY A 44 -5.20 5.21 -10.12
N ARG A 45 -6.09 6.03 -9.58
CA ARG A 45 -6.99 5.64 -8.50
C ARG A 45 -8.00 4.58 -8.89
N GLU A 46 -8.48 4.58 -10.13
CA GLU A 46 -9.44 3.57 -10.58
C GLU A 46 -8.85 2.18 -10.53
N LYS A 47 -7.60 2.04 -10.99
CA LYS A 47 -6.93 0.73 -10.97
C LYS A 47 -6.63 0.29 -9.54
N VAL A 48 -6.25 1.21 -8.68
CA VAL A 48 -6.07 0.92 -7.25
C VAL A 48 -7.37 0.40 -6.65
N ARG A 49 -8.49 1.06 -6.94
CA ARG A 49 -9.82 0.65 -6.45
C ARG A 49 -10.20 -0.74 -6.95
N GLU A 50 -9.95 -1.01 -8.22
CA GLU A 50 -10.26 -2.30 -8.83
C GLU A 50 -9.49 -3.43 -8.14
N ILE A 51 -8.18 -3.29 -8.02
CA ILE A 51 -7.31 -4.31 -7.43
C ILE A 51 -7.61 -4.52 -5.95
N TYR A 52 -7.59 -3.44 -5.18
CA TYR A 52 -7.74 -3.55 -3.72
C TYR A 52 -9.18 -3.72 -3.28
N GLY A 53 -10.13 -3.26 -4.08
CA GLY A 53 -11.54 -3.56 -3.85
C GLY A 53 -11.79 -5.06 -3.90
N ASP A 54 -11.20 -5.75 -4.86
CA ASP A 54 -11.28 -7.20 -4.95
C ASP A 54 -10.62 -7.89 -3.74
N VAL A 55 -9.43 -7.41 -3.36
CA VAL A 55 -8.72 -7.94 -2.19
C VAL A 55 -9.59 -7.80 -0.94
N PHE A 56 -10.16 -6.64 -0.71
CA PHE A 56 -10.97 -6.35 0.49
C PHE A 56 -12.26 -7.16 0.52
N GLU A 57 -12.90 -7.31 -0.64
CA GLU A 57 -14.13 -8.07 -0.74
C GLU A 57 -13.94 -9.55 -0.41
N HIS A 58 -12.80 -10.11 -0.79
CA HIS A 58 -12.53 -11.54 -0.66
C HIS A 58 -11.59 -11.90 0.49
N SER A 59 -11.27 -10.95 1.35
CA SER A 59 -10.29 -11.15 2.43
C SER A 59 -10.84 -10.64 3.77
N PRO A 60 -11.85 -11.32 4.35
CA PRO A 60 -12.51 -10.82 5.57
C PRO A 60 -11.59 -10.76 6.79
N ASN A 61 -10.50 -11.51 6.79
CA ASN A 61 -9.54 -11.55 7.90
C ASN A 61 -8.23 -10.85 7.58
N LEU A 62 -8.24 -10.00 6.56
CA LEU A 62 -7.04 -9.27 6.11
C LEU A 62 -6.47 -8.40 7.22
N HIS A 63 -5.18 -8.56 7.47
CA HIS A 63 -4.47 -7.72 8.43
C HIS A 63 -3.01 -7.60 8.06
N THR A 64 -2.51 -6.36 8.04
CA THR A 64 -1.09 -6.08 7.91
C THR A 64 -0.56 -5.48 9.20
N GLU A 65 0.68 -5.83 9.54
CA GLU A 65 1.37 -5.29 10.69
C GLU A 65 2.71 -4.73 10.23
N VAL A 66 2.94 -3.46 10.54
CA VAL A 66 4.21 -2.79 10.23
C VAL A 66 5.20 -3.13 11.34
N MET A 67 6.25 -3.87 10.99
CA MET A 67 7.27 -4.31 11.93
C MET A 67 8.32 -3.22 12.14
N GLN A 68 8.70 -2.52 11.08
CA GLN A 68 9.65 -1.43 11.10
C GLN A 68 9.30 -0.41 10.05
N ARG A 69 9.58 0.85 10.32
CA ARG A 69 9.35 1.95 9.40
C ARG A 69 10.55 2.87 9.38
N ILE A 70 11.02 3.22 8.19
CA ILE A 70 12.13 4.15 7.97
C ILE A 70 11.59 5.31 7.15
N VAL A 71 11.86 6.53 7.58
CA VAL A 71 11.44 7.74 6.85
C VAL A 71 12.69 8.50 6.40
N ILE A 72 12.80 8.74 5.10
CA ILE A 72 13.90 9.49 4.51
C ILE A 72 13.31 10.50 3.52
N GLY A 73 13.31 11.79 3.89
CA GLY A 73 12.73 12.82 3.04
C GLY A 73 11.24 12.55 2.81
N ASN A 74 10.83 12.46 1.56
CA ASN A 74 9.44 12.14 1.20
C ASN A 74 9.22 10.64 0.95
N ARG A 75 10.16 9.80 1.39
CA ARG A 75 10.06 8.34 1.20
C ARG A 75 9.83 7.65 2.55
N VAL A 76 8.99 6.64 2.52
CA VAL A 76 8.71 5.79 3.68
C VAL A 76 8.92 4.35 3.26
N ILE A 77 9.70 3.62 4.06
CA ILE A 77 9.99 2.21 3.82
C ILE A 77 9.40 1.42 4.97
N ASP A 78 8.41 0.57 4.68
CA ASP A 78 7.75 -0.26 5.68
C ASP A 78 8.13 -1.73 5.48
N TYR A 79 8.59 -2.37 6.55
CA TYR A 79 8.76 -3.81 6.61
C TYR A 79 7.53 -4.37 7.30
N GLU A 80 6.78 -5.23 6.61
CA GLU A 80 5.44 -5.63 7.03
C GLU A 80 5.20 -7.12 6.91
N THR A 81 4.27 -7.62 7.74
CA THR A 81 3.64 -8.92 7.52
C THR A 81 2.22 -8.70 7.04
N VAL A 82 1.74 -9.56 6.15
CA VAL A 82 0.33 -9.57 5.71
C VAL A 82 -0.21 -10.97 5.92
N ARG A 83 -1.37 -11.06 6.54
CA ARG A 83 -2.10 -12.31 6.71
C ARG A 83 -3.57 -12.13 6.35
N GLY A 84 -4.24 -13.24 6.11
CA GLY A 84 -5.67 -13.21 5.80
C GLY A 84 -6.03 -12.75 4.40
N ARG A 85 -5.05 -12.51 3.54
CA ARG A 85 -5.32 -12.13 2.16
C ARG A 85 -5.70 -13.37 1.35
N LYS A 86 -6.76 -13.27 0.56
CA LYS A 86 -7.25 -14.36 -0.26
C LYS A 86 -6.13 -15.02 -1.06
N GLY A 87 -6.03 -16.36 -0.93
CA GLY A 87 -5.08 -17.15 -1.69
C GLY A 87 -3.63 -17.06 -1.21
N ILE A 88 -3.39 -16.35 -0.11
CA ILE A 88 -2.04 -16.13 0.42
C ILE A 88 -2.04 -16.41 1.91
N GLU A 89 -1.07 -17.22 2.35
CA GLU A 89 -0.80 -17.37 3.78
C GLU A 89 -0.03 -16.14 4.25
N GLU A 90 0.44 -16.14 5.49
CA GLU A 90 1.23 -15.02 5.99
C GLU A 90 2.48 -14.83 5.14
N ILE A 91 2.71 -13.59 4.69
CA ILE A 91 3.90 -13.23 3.93
C ILE A 91 4.60 -12.03 4.55
N LEU A 92 5.90 -11.98 4.34
CA LEU A 92 6.72 -10.81 4.67
C LEU A 92 6.91 -10.02 3.41
N PHE A 93 6.84 -8.69 3.51
CA PHE A 93 7.19 -7.85 2.38
C PHE A 93 7.70 -6.49 2.82
N VAL A 94 8.34 -5.79 1.89
CA VAL A 94 8.78 -4.41 2.07
C VAL A 94 8.05 -3.55 1.07
N ALA A 95 7.51 -2.43 1.54
CA ALA A 95 6.89 -1.43 0.69
C ALA A 95 7.72 -0.15 0.75
N ILE A 96 8.06 0.39 -0.42
CA ILE A 96 8.81 1.64 -0.54
C ILE A 96 7.88 2.66 -1.17
N TYR A 97 7.49 3.68 -0.39
CA TYR A 97 6.54 4.70 -0.83
C TYR A 97 7.24 6.03 -1.10
N GLU A 98 6.79 6.72 -2.15
CA GLU A 98 7.12 8.11 -2.38
C GLU A 98 5.84 8.93 -2.19
N VAL A 99 5.91 9.95 -1.34
CA VAL A 99 4.77 10.81 -1.00
C VAL A 99 4.93 12.15 -1.71
N GLU A 100 3.87 12.61 -2.36
CA GLU A 100 3.82 13.88 -3.06
C GLU A 100 2.45 14.50 -2.83
N GLU A 101 2.40 15.77 -2.47
CA GLU A 101 1.16 16.47 -2.15
C GLU A 101 0.35 15.76 -1.06
N ASP A 102 1.04 15.23 -0.05
CA ASP A 102 0.46 14.47 1.07
C ASP A 102 -0.31 13.21 0.64
N MET A 103 0.04 12.65 -0.52
CA MET A 103 -0.58 11.43 -1.06
C MET A 103 0.51 10.47 -1.55
N ILE A 104 0.19 9.20 -1.62
CA ILE A 104 1.11 8.19 -2.15
C ILE A 104 1.19 8.37 -3.67
N ARG A 105 2.37 8.75 -4.16
CA ARG A 105 2.61 8.99 -5.59
C ARG A 105 3.16 7.75 -6.29
N LYS A 106 4.07 7.03 -5.62
CA LYS A 106 4.64 5.77 -6.12
C LYS A 106 4.82 4.80 -4.96
N ALA A 107 4.69 3.52 -5.24
CA ALA A 107 5.02 2.47 -4.30
C ALA A 107 5.68 1.31 -5.04
N HIS A 108 6.72 0.75 -4.42
CA HIS A 108 7.43 -0.44 -4.91
C HIS A 108 7.36 -1.50 -3.84
N PHE A 109 6.96 -2.72 -4.21
CA PHE A 109 6.74 -3.81 -3.27
C PHE A 109 7.72 -4.95 -3.53
N ILE A 110 8.38 -5.39 -2.46
CA ILE A 110 9.30 -6.55 -2.46
C ILE A 110 8.63 -7.64 -1.65
N ARG A 111 8.40 -8.80 -2.26
CA ARG A 111 7.86 -9.97 -1.56
C ARG A 111 8.97 -10.93 -1.19
N GLY A 112 8.89 -11.42 0.03
CA GLY A 112 9.78 -12.48 0.50
C GLY A 112 9.15 -13.86 0.42
#